data_34d797d00d6c08e2b5de476c502605b8
#
_entry.id   34d797d00d6c08e2b5de476c502605b8
#
_cell.length_a   1.000
_cell.length_b   1.000
_cell.length_c   1.000
_cell.angle_alpha   90.00
_cell.angle_beta   90.00
_cell.angle_gamma   90.00
#
_symmetry.space_group_name_H-M   'P 1'
#
loop_
_entity.id
_entity.type
_entity.pdbx_description
1 polymer ?
#
loop_
_entity_poly.entity_id
_entity_poly.type
_entity_poly.pdbx_seq_one_letter_code
_entity_poly.pdbx_strand_id
1 'polypeptide(L)'
;MGGASWRRLGSDAKWIKWLPNVKSEKFSASNVGLKINWSNHIDKYFGEPIKAISLRSGKIQSQGEIVITQSGIEGGGIYSLSPAIRKGEAVVLDLLPNWNKKQLSDALQKPLTKASWSNHLRKVFKLNNAKQILLKEFSSSSFSKEQLLVDLKSLRIKHEGLDEIDKAISTAGGVHFDQLDHNLMLSKRPGIFFAGEMLNWDAPTGGYLITAALATGLLSAKGIEKLLSGSSFN
;
A
#
# COMPACT_ATOMS: atom_id res chain seq x y z
N MET A 1 -22.90 -3.66 -3.39
CA MET A 1 -22.55 -2.24 -3.14
C MET A 1 -21.32 -2.23 -2.26
N GLY A 2 -20.48 -1.23 -2.32
CA GLY A 2 -19.19 -1.19 -1.64
C GLY A 2 -18.24 -0.29 -2.41
N GLY A 3 -16.93 -0.57 -2.35
CA GLY A 3 -15.92 0.10 -3.15
C GLY A 3 -15.94 -0.31 -4.62
N ALA A 4 -14.76 -0.36 -5.24
CA ALA A 4 -14.59 -0.64 -6.66
C ALA A 4 -13.59 -1.77 -6.98
N SER A 5 -13.03 -2.42 -5.96
CA SER A 5 -12.16 -3.59 -6.11
C SER A 5 -12.98 -4.86 -6.25
N TRP A 6 -12.42 -5.88 -6.94
CA TRP A 6 -13.09 -7.17 -7.12
C TRP A 6 -14.42 -7.10 -7.89
N ARG A 7 -14.43 -6.44 -9.04
CA ARG A 7 -15.63 -6.28 -9.89
C ARG A 7 -16.36 -7.59 -10.17
N ARG A 8 -15.61 -8.69 -10.37
CA ARG A 8 -16.17 -10.04 -10.57
C ARG A 8 -17.02 -10.54 -9.40
N LEU A 9 -16.84 -9.95 -8.19
CA LEU A 9 -17.62 -10.27 -6.99
C LEU A 9 -18.72 -9.25 -6.69
N GLY A 10 -18.96 -8.30 -7.61
CA GLY A 10 -20.02 -7.31 -7.51
C GLY A 10 -19.62 -5.96 -6.88
N SER A 11 -18.34 -5.79 -6.47
CA SER A 11 -17.85 -4.50 -5.97
C SER A 11 -17.27 -3.68 -7.15
N ASP A 12 -18.15 -3.07 -7.96
CA ASP A 12 -17.80 -2.43 -9.23
C ASP A 12 -18.11 -0.93 -9.28
N ALA A 13 -18.53 -0.36 -8.15
CA ALA A 13 -18.93 1.06 -8.00
C ALA A 13 -20.04 1.54 -8.95
N LYS A 14 -20.76 0.65 -9.65
CA LYS A 14 -21.83 1.07 -10.60
C LYS A 14 -22.94 1.87 -9.94
N TRP A 15 -23.15 1.69 -8.63
CA TRP A 15 -24.14 2.40 -7.86
C TRP A 15 -23.97 3.93 -7.89
N ILE A 16 -22.76 4.46 -8.10
CA ILE A 16 -22.49 5.91 -8.22
C ILE A 16 -23.32 6.51 -9.37
N LYS A 17 -23.50 5.77 -10.45
CA LYS A 17 -24.26 6.23 -11.62
C LYS A 17 -25.74 6.52 -11.32
N TRP A 18 -26.29 5.94 -10.24
CA TRP A 18 -27.66 6.17 -9.80
C TRP A 18 -27.81 7.47 -8.99
N LEU A 19 -26.69 8.11 -8.66
CA LEU A 19 -26.60 9.28 -7.81
C LEU A 19 -25.78 10.40 -8.49
N PRO A 20 -26.17 10.87 -9.69
CA PRO A 20 -25.32 11.75 -10.51
C PRO A 20 -25.02 13.12 -9.87
N ASN A 21 -25.87 13.56 -8.91
CA ASN A 21 -25.75 14.87 -8.26
C ASN A 21 -25.10 14.77 -6.86
N VAL A 22 -24.60 13.61 -6.49
CA VAL A 22 -23.90 13.41 -5.21
C VAL A 22 -22.40 13.59 -5.42
N LYS A 23 -21.81 14.52 -4.68
CA LYS A 23 -20.37 14.74 -4.71
C LYS A 23 -19.65 13.50 -4.21
N SER A 24 -18.89 12.88 -5.09
CA SER A 24 -18.09 11.69 -4.80
C SER A 24 -16.67 11.82 -5.36
N GLU A 25 -15.71 11.30 -4.63
CA GLU A 25 -14.33 11.13 -5.12
C GLU A 25 -14.25 9.86 -5.96
N LYS A 26 -13.47 9.91 -7.05
CA LYS A 26 -13.25 8.75 -7.92
C LYS A 26 -12.55 7.64 -7.14
N PHE A 27 -13.05 6.41 -7.24
CA PHE A 27 -12.38 5.27 -6.65
C PHE A 27 -11.00 5.01 -7.26
N SER A 28 -10.04 4.76 -6.39
CA SER A 28 -8.67 4.39 -6.71
C SER A 28 -8.21 3.22 -5.86
N ALA A 29 -7.26 2.45 -6.36
CA ALA A 29 -6.70 1.32 -5.63
C ALA A 29 -6.05 1.76 -4.32
N SER A 30 -6.30 1.02 -3.23
CA SER A 30 -5.64 1.19 -1.94
C SER A 30 -5.30 -0.17 -1.33
N ASN A 31 -4.29 -0.21 -0.48
CA ASN A 31 -3.78 -1.46 0.08
C ASN A 31 -3.52 -2.50 -1.03
N VAL A 32 -2.72 -2.11 -2.00
CA VAL A 32 -2.43 -2.88 -3.22
C VAL A 32 -0.93 -2.92 -3.47
N GLY A 33 -0.51 -3.90 -4.27
CA GLY A 33 0.87 -4.05 -4.71
C GLY A 33 1.38 -2.91 -5.58
N LEU A 34 2.69 -2.87 -5.71
CA LEU A 34 3.44 -1.95 -6.57
C LEU A 34 3.76 -2.66 -7.87
N LYS A 35 3.36 -2.09 -9.00
CA LYS A 35 3.62 -2.68 -10.32
C LYS A 35 5.05 -2.39 -10.75
N ILE A 36 5.79 -3.44 -11.12
CA ILE A 36 7.19 -3.35 -11.51
C ILE A 36 7.41 -4.15 -12.80
N ASN A 37 8.12 -3.53 -13.72
CA ASN A 37 8.62 -4.21 -14.91
C ASN A 37 9.98 -4.85 -14.59
N TRP A 38 9.95 -6.13 -14.25
CA TRP A 38 11.12 -6.87 -13.82
C TRP A 38 12.09 -7.21 -14.95
N SER A 39 13.37 -7.29 -14.62
CA SER A 39 14.33 -7.97 -15.50
C SER A 39 14.16 -9.50 -15.41
N ASN A 40 14.64 -10.22 -16.44
CA ASN A 40 14.52 -11.68 -16.53
C ASN A 40 15.24 -12.47 -15.40
N HIS A 41 15.91 -11.78 -14.48
CA HIS A 41 16.65 -12.43 -13.40
C HIS A 41 15.82 -12.66 -12.13
N ILE A 42 14.64 -12.05 -12.04
CA ILE A 42 13.81 -12.07 -10.83
C ILE A 42 12.91 -13.29 -10.73
N ASP A 43 12.59 -13.95 -11.84
CA ASP A 43 11.54 -14.97 -11.97
C ASP A 43 11.61 -16.09 -10.92
N LYS A 44 12.82 -16.55 -10.62
CA LYS A 44 13.05 -17.60 -9.62
C LYS A 44 12.84 -17.16 -8.17
N TYR A 45 12.55 -15.88 -7.95
CA TYR A 45 12.29 -15.31 -6.63
C TYR A 45 10.81 -14.95 -6.42
N PHE A 46 9.94 -15.23 -7.40
CA PHE A 46 8.51 -15.03 -7.21
C PHE A 46 7.99 -15.89 -6.06
N GLY A 47 7.23 -15.26 -5.17
CA GLY A 47 6.76 -15.85 -3.92
C GLY A 47 7.73 -15.69 -2.74
N GLU A 48 8.95 -15.22 -2.96
CA GLU A 48 9.94 -15.05 -1.89
C GLU A 48 9.60 -13.85 -0.99
N PRO A 49 9.46 -14.06 0.33
CA PRO A 49 9.25 -12.98 1.27
C PRO A 49 10.57 -12.28 1.61
N ILE A 50 10.53 -10.96 1.71
CA ILE A 50 11.64 -10.13 2.15
C ILE A 50 11.25 -9.47 3.47
N LYS A 51 11.87 -9.94 4.53
CA LYS A 51 11.58 -9.56 5.92
C LYS A 51 12.60 -8.59 6.49
N ALA A 52 12.25 -7.99 7.63
CA ALA A 52 13.11 -7.06 8.36
C ALA A 52 13.67 -5.95 7.46
N ILE A 53 12.75 -5.23 6.83
CA ILE A 53 12.98 -4.07 5.98
C ILE A 53 12.15 -2.89 6.45
N SER A 54 12.51 -1.70 6.00
CA SER A 54 11.70 -0.51 6.11
C SER A 54 11.50 0.11 4.72
N LEU A 55 10.30 0.60 4.47
CA LEU A 55 9.96 1.31 3.24
C LEU A 55 9.45 2.71 3.59
N ARG A 56 9.67 3.65 2.71
CA ARG A 56 9.09 5.00 2.81
C ARG A 56 8.65 5.51 1.44
N SER A 57 7.60 6.32 1.47
CA SER A 57 7.16 7.10 0.31
C SER A 57 6.62 8.44 0.82
N GLY A 58 7.19 9.53 0.36
CA GLY A 58 6.94 10.85 0.94
C GLY A 58 7.19 10.87 2.45
N LYS A 59 6.17 11.23 3.23
CA LYS A 59 6.22 11.26 4.71
C LYS A 59 5.78 9.95 5.37
N ILE A 60 5.27 8.99 4.60
CA ILE A 60 4.79 7.71 5.13
C ILE A 60 5.95 6.75 5.21
N GLN A 61 6.10 6.09 6.36
CA GLN A 61 7.08 5.04 6.59
C GLN A 61 6.38 3.77 7.07
N SER A 62 6.83 2.63 6.59
CA SER A 62 6.36 1.32 6.96
C SER A 62 7.54 0.41 7.32
N GLN A 63 7.33 -0.46 8.29
CA GLN A 63 8.24 -1.57 8.61
C GLN A 63 7.48 -2.89 8.47
N GLY A 64 8.14 -3.93 7.95
CA GLY A 64 7.47 -5.22 7.79
C GLY A 64 8.14 -6.10 6.77
N GLU A 65 7.30 -6.80 6.02
CA GLU A 65 7.72 -7.67 4.94
C GLU A 65 7.02 -7.29 3.63
N ILE A 66 7.68 -7.64 2.55
CA ILE A 66 7.14 -7.61 1.19
C ILE A 66 7.37 -8.97 0.53
N VAL A 67 6.61 -9.23 -0.52
CA VAL A 67 6.75 -10.43 -1.34
C VAL A 67 7.01 -10.01 -2.77
N ILE A 68 7.99 -10.64 -3.41
CA ILE A 68 8.22 -10.47 -4.86
C ILE A 68 7.17 -11.28 -5.59
N THR A 69 6.41 -10.64 -6.47
CA THR A 69 5.40 -11.29 -7.31
C THR A 69 5.71 -11.06 -8.79
N GLN A 70 5.04 -11.78 -9.65
CA GLN A 70 5.19 -11.61 -11.10
C GLN A 70 4.82 -10.19 -11.55
N SER A 71 3.84 -9.54 -10.92
CA SER A 71 3.44 -8.18 -11.25
C SER A 71 4.27 -7.10 -10.56
N GLY A 72 5.05 -7.46 -9.52
CA GLY A 72 5.83 -6.48 -8.78
C GLY A 72 6.08 -6.85 -7.31
N ILE A 73 5.73 -5.96 -6.40
CA ILE A 73 5.92 -6.13 -4.96
C ILE A 73 4.58 -6.02 -4.24
N GLU A 74 4.27 -6.97 -3.37
CA GLU A 74 3.08 -6.99 -2.54
C GLU A 74 3.41 -7.11 -1.05
N GLY A 75 2.40 -7.04 -0.19
CA GLY A 75 2.51 -7.25 1.25
C GLY A 75 2.33 -5.99 2.09
N GLY A 76 2.17 -6.19 3.41
CA GLY A 76 1.83 -5.12 4.35
C GLY A 76 2.80 -3.95 4.36
N GLY A 77 4.08 -4.20 4.06
CA GLY A 77 5.10 -3.17 3.97
C GLY A 77 4.84 -2.15 2.86
N ILE A 78 4.21 -2.56 1.74
CA ILE A 78 3.93 -1.66 0.61
C ILE A 78 2.52 -1.06 0.68
N TYR A 79 1.54 -1.80 1.17
CA TYR A 79 0.13 -1.40 1.13
C TYR A 79 -0.13 -0.07 1.83
N SER A 80 0.48 0.15 2.99
CA SER A 80 0.36 1.39 3.75
C SER A 80 0.92 2.64 3.04
N LEU A 81 1.74 2.44 2.00
CA LEU A 81 2.32 3.53 1.20
C LEU A 81 1.40 3.97 0.05
N SER A 82 0.30 3.26 -0.22
CA SER A 82 -0.62 3.55 -1.33
C SER A 82 -1.01 5.03 -1.45
N PRO A 83 -1.33 5.76 -0.36
CA PRO A 83 -1.71 7.17 -0.46
C PRO A 83 -0.59 8.08 -1.00
N ALA A 84 0.67 7.80 -0.65
CA ALA A 84 1.82 8.57 -1.13
C ALA A 84 2.18 8.21 -2.58
N ILE A 85 2.12 6.91 -2.91
CA ILE A 85 2.41 6.40 -4.26
C ILE A 85 1.40 6.97 -5.27
N ARG A 86 0.11 7.06 -4.93
CA ARG A 86 -0.91 7.72 -5.76
C ARG A 86 -0.60 9.19 -6.07
N LYS A 87 0.12 9.87 -5.18
CA LYS A 87 0.58 11.25 -5.38
C LYS A 87 1.87 11.36 -6.18
N GLY A 88 2.41 10.23 -6.67
CA GLY A 88 3.66 10.21 -7.42
C GLY A 88 4.93 10.24 -6.57
N GLU A 89 4.83 10.04 -5.26
CA GLU A 89 5.98 10.01 -4.37
C GLU A 89 6.84 8.76 -4.61
N ALA A 90 8.15 8.93 -4.59
CA ALA A 90 9.09 7.84 -4.80
C ALA A 90 9.06 6.83 -3.64
N VAL A 91 9.20 5.55 -3.98
CA VAL A 91 9.34 4.47 -3.01
C VAL A 91 10.82 4.17 -2.76
N VAL A 92 11.20 4.16 -1.50
CA VAL A 92 12.56 3.90 -1.05
C VAL A 92 12.57 2.77 -0.04
N LEU A 93 13.43 1.79 -0.27
CA LEU A 93 13.60 0.61 0.55
C LEU A 93 14.92 0.69 1.35
N ASP A 94 14.81 0.47 2.66
CA ASP A 94 15.95 0.21 3.55
C ASP A 94 16.03 -1.31 3.79
N LEU A 95 17.06 -1.93 3.25
CA LEU A 95 17.30 -3.37 3.37
C LEU A 95 17.82 -3.77 4.75
N LEU A 96 18.36 -2.82 5.52
CA LEU A 96 19.04 -3.03 6.81
C LEU A 96 18.60 -1.97 7.84
N PRO A 97 17.32 -1.87 8.22
CA PRO A 97 16.81 -0.81 9.07
C PRO A 97 17.50 -0.77 10.45
N ASN A 98 17.96 -1.91 10.96
CA ASN A 98 18.62 -2.01 12.26
C ASN A 98 20.11 -1.67 12.24
N TRP A 99 20.67 -1.32 11.07
CA TRP A 99 22.07 -0.93 10.92
C TRP A 99 22.20 0.58 10.79
N ASN A 100 23.07 1.18 11.59
CA ASN A 100 23.42 2.58 11.39
C ASN A 100 24.56 2.74 10.36
N LYS A 101 24.77 3.98 9.91
CA LYS A 101 25.77 4.30 8.87
C LYS A 101 27.20 3.89 9.28
N LYS A 102 27.55 4.05 10.56
CA LYS A 102 28.86 3.68 11.08
C LYS A 102 29.09 2.17 11.00
N GLN A 103 28.14 1.38 11.50
CA GLN A 103 28.21 -0.09 11.44
C GLN A 103 28.34 -0.59 10.00
N LEU A 104 27.62 0.01 9.05
CA LEU A 104 27.73 -0.33 7.64
C LEU A 104 29.10 0.02 7.06
N SER A 105 29.60 1.21 7.36
CA SER A 105 30.94 1.65 6.91
C SER A 105 32.06 0.74 7.45
N ASP A 106 32.04 0.46 8.75
CA ASP A 106 33.01 -0.42 9.40
C ASP A 106 32.97 -1.84 8.82
N ALA A 107 31.78 -2.34 8.51
CA ALA A 107 31.59 -3.65 7.89
C ALA A 107 32.16 -3.72 6.45
N LEU A 108 32.09 -2.63 5.67
CA LEU A 108 32.63 -2.54 4.31
C LEU A 108 34.17 -2.41 4.27
N GLN A 109 34.77 -2.00 5.38
CA GLN A 109 36.23 -1.96 5.47
C GLN A 109 36.85 -3.36 5.59
N LYS A 110 36.06 -4.38 5.97
CA LYS A 110 36.53 -5.76 6.00
C LYS A 110 36.99 -6.19 4.61
N PRO A 111 38.16 -6.78 4.49
CA PRO A 111 38.71 -7.16 3.19
C PRO A 111 37.76 -8.15 2.49
N LEU A 112 37.54 -7.93 1.20
CA LEU A 112 36.91 -8.91 0.33
C LEU A 112 37.84 -10.15 0.32
N THR A 113 37.41 -11.20 1.01
CA THR A 113 38.07 -12.51 0.85
C THR A 113 37.90 -12.95 -0.62
N LYS A 114 38.67 -13.96 -1.09
CA LYS A 114 38.57 -14.53 -2.45
C LYS A 114 37.12 -14.97 -2.85
N ALA A 115 36.15 -14.76 -1.99
CA ALA A 115 34.74 -15.04 -2.19
C ALA A 115 34.08 -13.98 -3.09
N SER A 116 33.09 -14.41 -3.88
CA SER A 116 32.31 -13.51 -4.72
C SER A 116 31.65 -12.39 -3.90
N TRP A 117 31.36 -11.26 -4.53
CA TRP A 117 30.66 -10.12 -3.94
C TRP A 117 29.34 -10.53 -3.24
N SER A 118 28.58 -11.44 -3.84
CA SER A 118 27.36 -12.01 -3.28
C SER A 118 27.59 -12.73 -1.94
N ASN A 119 28.70 -13.48 -1.84
CA ASN A 119 29.10 -14.13 -0.59
C ASN A 119 29.53 -13.13 0.49
N HIS A 120 30.15 -12.03 0.11
CA HIS A 120 30.49 -10.95 1.03
C HIS A 120 29.23 -10.30 1.60
N LEU A 121 28.27 -9.92 0.76
CA LEU A 121 26.98 -9.36 1.19
C LEU A 121 26.24 -10.30 2.15
N ARG A 122 26.24 -11.59 1.85
CA ARG A 122 25.61 -12.60 2.72
C ARG A 122 26.31 -12.75 4.06
N LYS A 123 27.64 -12.81 4.08
CA LYS A 123 28.40 -13.03 5.31
C LYS A 123 28.45 -11.79 6.20
N VAL A 124 28.69 -10.63 5.62
CA VAL A 124 28.90 -9.37 6.35
C VAL A 124 27.58 -8.74 6.75
N PHE A 125 26.67 -8.57 5.80
CA PHE A 125 25.40 -7.84 6.02
C PHE A 125 24.20 -8.75 6.29
N LYS A 126 24.41 -10.09 6.29
CA LYS A 126 23.33 -11.09 6.46
C LYS A 126 22.22 -10.95 5.40
N LEU A 127 22.54 -10.42 4.23
CA LEU A 127 21.59 -10.32 3.12
C LEU A 127 21.33 -11.70 2.54
N ASN A 128 20.06 -12.15 2.59
CA ASN A 128 19.63 -13.34 1.87
C ASN A 128 19.56 -13.08 0.35
N ASN A 129 19.33 -14.13 -0.42
CA ASN A 129 19.31 -14.03 -1.88
C ASN A 129 18.24 -13.07 -2.39
N ALA A 130 17.06 -13.06 -1.75
CA ALA A 130 15.95 -12.18 -2.14
C ALA A 130 16.29 -10.68 -1.93
N LYS A 131 16.96 -10.31 -0.83
CA LYS A 131 17.47 -8.94 -0.64
C LYS A 131 18.57 -8.59 -1.66
N GLN A 132 19.45 -9.55 -1.95
CA GLN A 132 20.54 -9.33 -2.93
C GLN A 132 20.02 -9.14 -4.34
N ILE A 133 18.97 -9.87 -4.74
CA ILE A 133 18.40 -9.70 -6.09
C ILE A 133 17.69 -8.35 -6.24
N LEU A 134 16.98 -7.85 -5.21
CA LEU A 134 16.41 -6.50 -5.25
C LEU A 134 17.50 -5.42 -5.31
N LEU A 135 18.57 -5.61 -4.56
CA LEU A 135 19.73 -4.71 -4.64
C LEU A 135 20.29 -4.67 -6.07
N LYS A 136 20.46 -5.84 -6.70
CA LYS A 136 20.91 -5.94 -8.10
C LYS A 136 19.93 -5.33 -9.09
N GLU A 137 18.63 -5.50 -8.87
CA GLU A 137 17.59 -5.03 -9.76
C GLU A 137 17.51 -3.50 -9.81
N PHE A 138 17.69 -2.84 -8.66
CA PHE A 138 17.44 -1.41 -8.53
C PHE A 138 18.68 -0.55 -8.32
N SER A 139 19.84 -1.14 -8.02
CA SER A 139 21.09 -0.39 -7.92
C SER A 139 21.52 0.15 -9.28
N SER A 140 22.23 1.28 -9.23
CA SER A 140 22.94 1.78 -10.43
C SER A 140 24.07 0.83 -10.82
N SER A 141 24.40 0.79 -12.10
CA SER A 141 25.42 -0.11 -12.66
C SER A 141 26.87 0.14 -12.16
N SER A 142 27.12 1.25 -11.47
CA SER A 142 28.44 1.55 -10.89
C SER A 142 28.50 1.08 -9.43
N PHE A 143 29.15 -0.05 -9.21
CA PHE A 143 29.40 -0.58 -7.86
C PHE A 143 30.61 0.10 -7.21
N SER A 144 30.39 1.28 -6.59
CA SER A 144 31.34 1.78 -5.59
C SER A 144 30.90 1.35 -4.18
N LYS A 145 31.83 1.32 -3.22
CA LYS A 145 31.50 1.04 -1.81
C LYS A 145 30.54 2.08 -1.24
N GLU A 146 30.71 3.33 -1.63
CA GLU A 146 29.89 4.47 -1.23
C GLU A 146 28.46 4.31 -1.76
N GLN A 147 28.31 3.95 -3.05
CA GLN A 147 26.99 3.71 -3.64
C GLN A 147 26.30 2.51 -3.00
N LEU A 148 27.02 1.45 -2.69
CA LEU A 148 26.44 0.32 -1.97
C LEU A 148 25.88 0.72 -0.60
N LEU A 149 26.58 1.56 0.17
CA LEU A 149 26.06 2.07 1.45
C LEU A 149 24.76 2.83 1.28
N VAL A 150 24.66 3.66 0.25
CA VAL A 150 23.45 4.39 -0.09
C VAL A 150 22.33 3.42 -0.45
N ASP A 151 22.60 2.46 -1.33
CA ASP A 151 21.60 1.50 -1.80
C ASP A 151 21.12 0.57 -0.69
N LEU A 152 22.00 0.14 0.23
CA LEU A 152 21.57 -0.67 1.38
C LEU A 152 20.61 0.04 2.30
N LYS A 153 20.66 1.38 2.39
CA LYS A 153 19.81 2.20 3.26
C LYS A 153 18.72 2.97 2.54
N SER A 154 18.84 3.14 1.24
CA SER A 154 17.94 4.03 0.49
C SER A 154 17.80 3.58 -0.96
N LEU A 155 17.54 2.29 -1.16
CA LEU A 155 17.34 1.70 -2.48
C LEU A 155 16.06 2.25 -3.10
N ARG A 156 16.19 2.99 -4.18
CA ARG A 156 15.02 3.56 -4.88
C ARG A 156 14.39 2.49 -5.76
N ILE A 157 13.15 2.15 -5.47
CA ILE A 157 12.38 1.18 -6.26
C ILE A 157 11.84 1.88 -7.51
N LYS A 158 12.22 1.39 -8.68
CA LYS A 158 11.64 1.81 -9.97
C LYS A 158 10.33 1.06 -10.16
N HIS A 159 9.24 1.76 -10.40
CA HIS A 159 7.91 1.17 -10.52
C HIS A 159 7.02 1.93 -11.49
N GLU A 160 5.95 1.30 -11.96
CA GLU A 160 4.93 1.88 -12.84
C GLU A 160 3.71 2.44 -12.08
N GLY A 161 3.77 2.49 -10.74
CA GLY A 161 2.66 2.91 -9.88
C GLY A 161 2.06 1.75 -9.10
N LEU A 162 0.88 1.97 -8.54
CA LEU A 162 0.08 0.94 -7.88
C LEU A 162 -0.45 -0.07 -8.91
N ASP A 163 -0.62 -1.32 -8.49
CA ASP A 163 -1.25 -2.35 -9.33
C ASP A 163 -2.75 -2.03 -9.52
N GLU A 164 -3.44 -2.83 -10.33
CA GLU A 164 -4.81 -2.61 -10.75
C GLU A 164 -5.79 -2.64 -9.57
N ILE A 165 -6.85 -1.83 -9.66
CA ILE A 165 -7.86 -1.73 -8.63
C ILE A 165 -8.55 -3.07 -8.35
N ASP A 166 -8.69 -3.94 -9.33
CA ASP A 166 -9.28 -5.27 -9.18
C ASP A 166 -8.41 -6.25 -8.36
N LYS A 167 -7.15 -5.90 -8.09
CA LYS A 167 -6.24 -6.63 -7.19
C LYS A 167 -6.11 -5.98 -5.81
N ALA A 168 -6.71 -4.80 -5.62
CA ALA A 168 -6.62 -4.08 -4.37
C ALA A 168 -7.43 -4.73 -3.25
N ILE A 169 -6.91 -4.71 -2.04
CA ILE A 169 -7.62 -5.17 -0.84
C ILE A 169 -8.74 -4.20 -0.51
N SER A 170 -8.54 -2.91 -0.79
CA SER A 170 -9.52 -1.86 -0.55
C SER A 170 -9.43 -0.75 -1.60
N THR A 171 -10.39 0.16 -1.56
CA THR A 171 -10.41 1.34 -2.40
C THR A 171 -10.46 2.62 -1.57
N ALA A 172 -9.79 3.65 -2.05
CA ALA A 172 -9.97 5.03 -1.61
C ALA A 172 -10.94 5.74 -2.56
N GLY A 173 -11.69 6.71 -2.05
CA GLY A 173 -12.74 7.40 -2.80
C GLY A 173 -14.13 7.08 -2.25
N GLY A 174 -15.18 7.54 -2.91
CA GLY A 174 -16.57 7.38 -2.49
C GLY A 174 -17.27 8.70 -2.20
N VAL A 175 -18.44 8.63 -1.55
CA VAL A 175 -19.28 9.80 -1.24
C VAL A 175 -18.65 10.64 -0.14
N HIS A 176 -18.54 11.95 -0.38
CA HIS A 176 -18.01 12.88 0.60
C HIS A 176 -18.92 13.01 1.83
N PHE A 177 -18.32 13.03 3.02
CA PHE A 177 -19.05 13.17 4.29
C PHE A 177 -19.83 14.49 4.40
N ASP A 178 -19.42 15.55 3.71
CA ASP A 178 -20.12 16.83 3.65
C ASP A 178 -21.49 16.75 2.94
N GLN A 179 -21.78 15.63 2.27
CA GLN A 179 -23.07 15.35 1.65
C GLN A 179 -24.07 14.66 2.60
N LEU A 180 -23.60 14.21 3.76
CA LEU A 180 -24.31 13.31 4.65
C LEU A 180 -24.63 14.01 5.98
N ASP A 181 -25.72 13.61 6.60
CA ASP A 181 -26.00 13.98 7.99
C ASP A 181 -25.23 13.09 8.98
N HIS A 182 -25.46 13.30 10.27
CA HIS A 182 -24.80 12.56 11.35
C HIS A 182 -25.18 11.06 11.42
N ASN A 183 -26.23 10.62 10.72
CA ASN A 183 -26.65 9.22 10.58
C ASN A 183 -26.21 8.62 9.23
N LEU A 184 -25.37 9.32 8.47
CA LEU A 184 -24.90 8.95 7.13
C LEU A 184 -26.01 8.88 6.08
N MET A 185 -27.11 9.60 6.29
CA MET A 185 -28.16 9.81 5.30
C MET A 185 -27.80 10.98 4.38
N LEU A 186 -28.11 10.86 3.09
CA LEU A 186 -27.88 11.92 2.12
C LEU A 186 -28.76 13.14 2.43
N SER A 187 -28.16 14.25 2.81
CA SER A 187 -28.85 15.46 3.27
C SER A 187 -29.83 16.02 2.24
N LYS A 188 -29.46 15.98 0.96
CA LYS A 188 -30.30 16.50 -0.16
C LYS A 188 -31.36 15.53 -0.68
N ARG A 189 -31.31 14.26 -0.24
CA ARG A 189 -32.24 13.22 -0.68
C ARG A 189 -32.48 12.22 0.44
N PRO A 190 -33.35 12.55 1.41
CA PRO A 190 -33.66 11.69 2.54
C PRO A 190 -34.09 10.28 2.12
N GLY A 191 -33.76 9.29 2.96
CA GLY A 191 -34.02 7.88 2.71
C GLY A 191 -32.88 7.12 2.01
N ILE A 192 -31.78 7.78 1.62
CA ILE A 192 -30.59 7.14 1.08
C ILE A 192 -29.47 7.23 2.10
N PHE A 193 -28.92 6.07 2.50
CA PHE A 193 -27.86 5.96 3.49
C PHE A 193 -26.62 5.34 2.87
N PHE A 194 -25.44 5.71 3.41
CA PHE A 194 -24.14 5.21 2.97
C PHE A 194 -23.38 4.58 4.14
N ALA A 195 -22.61 3.53 3.84
CA ALA A 195 -21.78 2.87 4.84
C ALA A 195 -20.55 2.22 4.19
N GLY A 196 -19.54 1.92 5.01
CA GLY A 196 -18.35 1.20 4.58
C GLY A 196 -17.58 1.90 3.47
N GLU A 197 -17.11 1.14 2.48
CA GLU A 197 -16.33 1.65 1.35
C GLU A 197 -17.12 2.51 0.35
N MET A 198 -18.41 2.73 0.57
CA MET A 198 -19.16 3.73 -0.19
C MET A 198 -18.78 5.17 0.21
N LEU A 199 -18.21 5.34 1.40
CA LEU A 199 -17.80 6.62 1.99
C LEU A 199 -16.40 7.01 1.51
N ASN A 200 -16.17 8.31 1.30
CA ASN A 200 -14.88 8.82 0.86
C ASN A 200 -13.85 8.81 1.98
N TRP A 201 -13.10 7.75 2.06
CA TRP A 201 -11.94 7.63 2.93
C TRP A 201 -10.93 6.62 2.39
N ASP A 202 -9.76 6.55 3.01
CA ASP A 202 -8.67 5.65 2.65
C ASP A 202 -8.26 4.86 3.89
N ALA A 203 -8.70 3.62 3.99
CA ALA A 203 -8.47 2.79 5.15
C ALA A 203 -7.02 2.28 5.19
N PRO A 204 -6.28 2.47 6.30
CA PRO A 204 -5.01 1.80 6.48
C PRO A 204 -5.21 0.29 6.69
N THR A 205 -4.14 -0.50 6.54
CA THR A 205 -4.12 -1.92 6.92
C THR A 205 -4.26 -2.10 8.43
N GLY A 206 -4.63 -3.31 8.89
CA GLY A 206 -4.73 -3.63 10.33
C GLY A 206 -6.16 -3.66 10.87
N GLY A 207 -7.16 -3.97 10.02
CA GLY A 207 -8.55 -4.16 10.45
C GLY A 207 -9.41 -2.89 10.44
N TYR A 208 -8.82 -1.73 10.14
CA TYR A 208 -9.55 -0.45 10.14
C TYR A 208 -10.74 -0.43 9.19
N LEU A 209 -10.59 -1.01 7.98
CA LEU A 209 -11.68 -1.07 7.01
C LEU A 209 -12.90 -1.80 7.53
N ILE A 210 -12.69 -2.99 8.11
CA ILE A 210 -13.78 -3.81 8.67
C ILE A 210 -14.44 -3.10 9.85
N THR A 211 -13.63 -2.53 10.76
CA THR A 211 -14.13 -1.78 11.92
C THR A 211 -14.99 -0.60 11.49
N ALA A 212 -14.54 0.18 10.52
CA ALA A 212 -15.29 1.33 10.03
C ALA A 212 -16.54 0.89 9.24
N ALA A 213 -16.46 -0.19 8.46
CA ALA A 213 -17.64 -0.72 7.76
C ALA A 213 -18.74 -1.16 8.73
N LEU A 214 -18.38 -1.84 9.83
CA LEU A 214 -19.32 -2.24 10.88
C LEU A 214 -19.89 -1.02 11.63
N ALA A 215 -19.03 -0.08 12.04
CA ALA A 215 -19.45 1.12 12.77
C ALA A 215 -20.39 2.00 11.92
N THR A 216 -20.04 2.26 10.67
CA THR A 216 -20.86 3.06 9.76
C THR A 216 -22.14 2.34 9.35
N GLY A 217 -22.09 1.01 9.20
CA GLY A 217 -23.29 0.20 8.96
C GLY A 217 -24.27 0.26 10.12
N LEU A 218 -23.78 0.14 11.36
CA LEU A 218 -24.62 0.28 12.57
C LEU A 218 -25.20 1.70 12.69
N LEU A 219 -24.39 2.72 12.40
CA LEU A 219 -24.86 4.12 12.44
C LEU A 219 -25.97 4.37 11.43
N SER A 220 -25.79 3.91 10.19
CA SER A 220 -26.81 4.00 9.14
C SER A 220 -28.09 3.23 9.50
N ALA A 221 -27.97 2.03 10.08
CA ALA A 221 -29.11 1.23 10.51
C ALA A 221 -29.96 1.96 11.58
N LYS A 222 -29.29 2.56 12.58
CA LYS A 222 -29.98 3.39 13.60
C LYS A 222 -30.66 4.61 12.97
N GLY A 223 -30.05 5.22 11.96
CA GLY A 223 -30.67 6.32 11.20
C GLY A 223 -31.92 5.89 10.44
N ILE A 224 -31.88 4.71 9.81
CA ILE A 224 -33.04 4.11 9.12
C ILE A 224 -34.16 3.81 10.11
N GLU A 225 -33.87 3.22 11.25
CA GLU A 225 -34.84 2.93 12.30
C GLU A 225 -35.57 4.21 12.77
N LYS A 226 -34.82 5.29 13.05
CA LYS A 226 -35.41 6.59 13.41
C LYS A 226 -36.31 7.15 12.30
N LEU A 227 -35.85 7.08 11.04
CA LEU A 227 -36.63 7.57 9.91
C LEU A 227 -37.98 6.83 9.77
N LEU A 228 -37.94 5.49 9.92
CA LEU A 228 -39.15 4.65 9.80
C LEU A 228 -40.11 4.78 10.98
N SER A 229 -39.56 5.00 12.21
CA SER A 229 -40.40 5.22 13.41
C SER A 229 -41.06 6.61 13.47
N GLY A 230 -40.78 7.49 12.52
CA GLY A 230 -41.30 8.86 12.53
C GLY A 230 -40.72 9.75 13.64
N SER A 231 -39.67 9.30 14.32
CA SER A 231 -38.97 10.06 15.35
C SER A 231 -38.19 11.20 14.68
N SER A 232 -38.48 12.45 15.04
CA SER A 232 -37.82 13.64 14.47
C SER A 232 -36.33 13.55 14.65
N PHE A 233 -35.56 13.88 13.62
CA PHE A 233 -34.13 14.12 13.69
C PHE A 233 -33.91 15.44 14.46
N ASN A 234 -33.70 15.37 15.79
CA ASN A 234 -33.18 16.47 16.61
C ASN A 234 -31.69 16.51 16.60
#